data_b9e7f6032264709c78160d639d9725c1
#
_entry.id   b9e7f6032264709c78160d639d9725c1
#
_cell.length_a   1.000
_cell.length_b   1.000
_cell.length_c   1.000
_cell.angle_alpha   90.00
_cell.angle_beta   90.00
_cell.angle_gamma   90.00
#
_symmetry.space_group_name_H-M   'P 1'
#
loop_
_entity.id
_entity.type
_entity.pdbx_description
1 polymer ?
#
loop_
_entity_poly.entity_id
_entity_poly.type
_entity_poly.pdbx_seq_one_letter_code
_entity_poly.pdbx_strand_id
1 'polypeptide(L)'
;MRKRDRHQLIIKMITEEKLGTQKEIQDMLEMHNVFVTQTTLSRDLREIGLTKVKKNGMVYYVLANETEKIDLVEFLSHHLEGVARAEFTLVLHTRLGEASVLANIVDANKDEWILGTVAGANTLLVICRDQHVAKLMEDRLLDLMKDK
;
A
#
# COMPACT_ATOMS: atom_id res chain seq x y z
N MET A 1 6.02 -15.75 24.95
CA MET A 1 5.33 -14.65 24.25
C MET A 1 4.22 -15.23 23.39
N ARG A 2 3.07 -14.60 23.41
CA ARG A 2 1.95 -15.06 22.60
C ARG A 2 2.21 -14.77 21.12
N LYS A 3 1.66 -15.59 20.24
CA LYS A 3 1.76 -15.42 18.79
C LYS A 3 1.36 -14.02 18.35
N ARG A 4 0.26 -13.50 18.88
CA ARG A 4 -0.23 -12.16 18.55
C ARG A 4 0.80 -11.07 18.90
N ASP A 5 1.38 -11.16 20.09
CA ASP A 5 2.38 -10.19 20.54
C ASP A 5 3.65 -10.29 19.70
N ARG A 6 4.05 -11.51 19.34
CA ARG A 6 5.19 -11.72 18.47
C ARG A 6 4.97 -11.13 17.08
N HIS A 7 3.77 -11.30 16.51
CA HIS A 7 3.43 -10.72 15.21
C HIS A 7 3.48 -9.19 15.25
N GLN A 8 2.97 -8.58 16.31
CA GLN A 8 3.03 -7.13 16.48
C GLN A 8 4.46 -6.63 16.60
N LEU A 9 5.32 -7.36 17.30
CA LEU A 9 6.73 -7.01 17.41
C LEU A 9 7.45 -7.10 16.08
N ILE A 10 7.18 -8.13 15.29
CA ILE A 10 7.76 -8.28 13.95
C ILE A 10 7.33 -7.11 13.05
N ILE A 11 6.05 -6.76 13.06
CA ILE A 11 5.54 -5.64 12.27
C ILE A 11 6.25 -4.33 12.66
N LYS A 12 6.40 -4.10 13.95
CA LYS A 12 7.09 -2.92 14.45
C LYS A 12 8.53 -2.88 13.96
N MET A 13 9.25 -4.00 14.05
CA MET A 13 10.64 -4.10 13.65
C MET A 13 10.84 -3.78 12.17
N ILE A 14 10.01 -4.35 11.30
CA ILE A 14 10.14 -4.13 9.86
C ILE A 14 9.71 -2.72 9.44
N THR A 15 8.85 -2.08 10.23
CA THR A 15 8.43 -0.70 9.99
C THR A 15 9.54 0.28 10.36
N GLU A 16 10.23 0.03 11.47
CA GLU A 16 11.30 0.90 11.97
C GLU A 16 12.64 0.68 11.27
N GLU A 17 12.93 -0.56 10.85
CA GLU A 17 14.20 -0.90 10.23
C GLU A 17 13.99 -1.72 8.95
N LYS A 18 14.94 -1.59 8.03
CA LYS A 18 14.91 -2.32 6.77
C LYS A 18 15.59 -3.68 6.95
N LEU A 19 14.78 -4.70 7.18
CA LEU A 19 15.26 -6.06 7.38
C LEU A 19 15.01 -6.87 6.11
N GLY A 20 16.06 -7.47 5.56
CA GLY A 20 15.99 -8.13 4.25
C GLY A 20 15.99 -9.65 4.29
N THR A 21 16.30 -10.27 5.44
CA THR A 21 16.35 -11.73 5.56
C THR A 21 15.62 -12.20 6.80
N GLN A 22 15.20 -13.48 6.78
CA GLN A 22 14.58 -14.08 7.95
C GLN A 22 15.56 -14.14 9.14
N LYS A 23 16.84 -14.34 8.83
CA LYS A 23 17.85 -14.38 9.88
C LYS A 23 17.98 -13.05 10.60
N GLU A 24 17.94 -11.94 9.87
CA GLU A 24 17.98 -10.60 10.48
C GLU A 24 16.78 -10.40 11.41
N ILE A 25 15.59 -10.85 11.00
CA ILE A 25 14.41 -10.78 11.85
C ILE A 25 14.57 -11.65 13.08
N GLN A 26 15.08 -12.87 12.91
CA GLN A 26 15.32 -13.79 14.01
C GLN A 26 16.31 -13.21 15.01
N ASP A 27 17.41 -12.64 14.53
CA ASP A 27 18.43 -12.02 15.38
C ASP A 27 17.86 -10.84 16.18
N MET A 28 17.02 -10.02 15.56
CA MET A 28 16.39 -8.91 16.26
C MET A 28 15.39 -9.39 17.31
N LEU A 29 14.65 -10.45 17.02
CA LEU A 29 13.76 -11.05 18.01
C LEU A 29 14.56 -11.53 19.22
N GLU A 30 15.72 -12.16 19.01
CA GLU A 30 16.60 -12.61 20.09
C GLU A 30 17.09 -11.44 20.94
N MET A 31 17.37 -10.30 20.32
CA MET A 31 17.74 -9.08 21.06
C MET A 31 16.63 -8.59 21.98
N HIS A 32 15.37 -8.94 21.67
CA HIS A 32 14.21 -8.65 22.51
C HIS A 32 13.83 -9.84 23.40
N ASN A 33 14.74 -10.80 23.56
CA ASN A 33 14.53 -12.02 24.36
C ASN A 33 13.39 -12.89 23.83
N VAL A 34 13.15 -12.86 22.52
CA VAL A 34 12.17 -13.71 21.86
C VAL A 34 12.91 -14.73 21.01
N PHE A 35 12.77 -16.00 21.36
CA PHE A 35 13.47 -17.10 20.67
C PHE A 35 12.46 -17.94 19.92
N VAL A 36 12.62 -18.01 18.60
CA VAL A 36 11.75 -18.80 17.73
C VAL A 36 12.60 -19.63 16.78
N THR A 37 12.04 -20.76 16.36
CA THR A 37 12.67 -21.57 15.33
C THR A 37 12.44 -20.92 13.96
N GLN A 38 13.28 -21.29 12.99
CA GLN A 38 13.13 -20.82 11.62
C GLN A 38 11.77 -21.22 11.05
N THR A 39 11.29 -22.41 11.35
CA THR A 39 10.00 -22.90 10.89
C THR A 39 8.85 -22.03 11.42
N THR A 40 8.89 -21.71 12.72
CA THR A 40 7.88 -20.85 13.33
C THR A 40 7.93 -19.45 12.74
N LEU A 41 9.13 -18.90 12.56
CA LEU A 41 9.28 -17.57 11.97
C LEU A 41 8.76 -17.51 10.54
N SER A 42 9.09 -18.51 9.71
CA SER A 42 8.60 -18.58 8.32
C SER A 42 7.07 -18.59 8.28
N ARG A 43 6.46 -19.33 9.21
CA ARG A 43 5.01 -19.38 9.31
C ARG A 43 4.43 -18.03 9.74
N ASP A 44 5.06 -17.38 10.72
CA ASP A 44 4.65 -16.05 11.18
C ASP A 44 4.67 -15.03 10.06
N LEU A 45 5.76 -15.00 9.28
CA LEU A 45 5.89 -14.04 8.17
C LEU A 45 4.80 -14.24 7.12
N ARG A 46 4.44 -15.48 6.86
CA ARG A 46 3.36 -15.81 5.93
C ARG A 46 2.01 -15.39 6.45
N GLU A 47 1.74 -15.65 7.74
CA GLU A 47 0.46 -15.27 8.37
C GLU A 47 0.27 -13.76 8.47
N ILE A 48 1.35 -13.03 8.75
CA ILE A 48 1.34 -11.57 8.79
C ILE A 48 1.12 -10.98 7.39
N GLY A 49 1.58 -11.69 6.36
CA GLY A 49 1.46 -11.22 4.97
C GLY A 49 2.59 -10.30 4.56
N LEU A 50 3.83 -10.66 4.93
CA LEU A 50 5.01 -9.90 4.53
C LEU A 50 5.46 -10.29 3.12
N THR A 51 5.94 -9.31 2.39
CA THR A 51 6.56 -9.53 1.09
C THR A 51 7.88 -8.77 1.02
N LYS A 52 8.77 -9.23 0.14
CA LYS A 52 10.04 -8.54 -0.10
C LYS A 52 9.88 -7.55 -1.24
N VAL A 53 10.43 -6.36 -1.06
CA VAL A 53 10.50 -5.36 -2.13
C VAL A 53 11.95 -4.99 -2.36
N LYS A 54 12.27 -4.61 -3.61
CA LYS A 54 13.59 -4.09 -3.95
C LYS A 54 13.44 -2.61 -4.28
N LYS A 55 14.13 -1.78 -3.52
CA LYS A 55 14.08 -0.33 -3.70
C LYS A 55 15.46 0.26 -3.47
N ASN A 56 15.94 1.04 -4.43
CA ASN A 56 17.26 1.67 -4.36
C ASN A 56 18.40 0.64 -4.15
N GLY A 57 18.27 -0.54 -4.75
CA GLY A 57 19.26 -1.60 -4.61
C GLY A 57 19.19 -2.40 -3.32
N MET A 58 18.27 -2.03 -2.40
CA MET A 58 18.08 -2.75 -1.15
C MET A 58 16.84 -3.64 -1.24
N VAL A 59 16.95 -4.85 -0.67
CA VAL A 59 15.83 -5.78 -0.56
C VAL A 59 15.42 -5.84 0.91
N TYR A 60 14.14 -5.60 1.20
CA TYR A 60 13.66 -5.65 2.57
C TYR A 60 12.18 -6.04 2.63
N TYR A 61 11.76 -6.47 3.83
CA TYR A 61 10.37 -6.88 4.06
C TYR A 61 9.48 -5.68 4.32
N VAL A 62 8.28 -5.73 3.75
CA VAL A 62 7.20 -4.75 4.02
C VAL A 62 5.88 -5.50 4.13
N LEU A 63 4.87 -4.85 4.71
CA LEU A 63 3.51 -5.37 4.66
C LEU A 63 2.98 -5.25 3.24
N ALA A 64 2.43 -6.33 2.71
CA ALA A 64 1.93 -6.37 1.34
C ALA A 64 0.91 -5.26 1.05
N ASN A 65 0.02 -5.00 2.01
CA ASN A 65 -1.01 -3.97 1.84
C ASN A 65 -0.44 -2.56 1.66
N GLU A 66 0.63 -2.23 2.38
CA GLU A 66 1.28 -0.92 2.25
C GLU A 66 1.93 -0.75 0.88
N THR A 67 2.56 -1.81 0.39
CA THR A 67 3.17 -1.81 -0.95
C THR A 67 2.11 -1.60 -2.03
N GLU A 68 0.99 -2.30 -1.92
CA GLU A 68 -0.11 -2.20 -2.87
C GLU A 68 -0.70 -0.78 -2.91
N LYS A 69 -0.86 -0.12 -1.76
CA LYS A 69 -1.39 1.25 -1.70
C LYS A 69 -0.48 2.25 -2.40
N ILE A 70 0.82 2.13 -2.20
CA ILE A 70 1.81 3.01 -2.83
C ILE A 70 1.78 2.81 -4.34
N ASP A 71 1.79 1.55 -4.78
CA ASP A 71 1.79 1.20 -6.20
C ASP A 71 0.51 1.67 -6.89
N LEU A 72 -0.64 1.60 -6.23
CA LEU A 72 -1.91 2.04 -6.82
C LEU A 72 -1.90 3.52 -7.15
N VAL A 73 -1.48 4.38 -6.21
CA VAL A 73 -1.45 5.82 -6.43
C VAL A 73 -0.45 6.17 -7.55
N GLU A 74 0.72 5.57 -7.52
CA GLU A 74 1.73 5.77 -8.56
C GLU A 74 1.22 5.28 -9.92
N PHE A 75 0.60 4.11 -9.96
CA PHE A 75 0.02 3.57 -11.18
C PHE A 75 -1.02 4.53 -11.77
N LEU A 76 -1.95 4.99 -10.94
CA LEU A 76 -2.99 5.93 -11.39
C LEU A 76 -2.36 7.21 -11.96
N SER A 77 -1.32 7.73 -11.34
CA SER A 77 -0.68 8.97 -11.77
C SER A 77 -0.17 8.91 -13.22
N HIS A 78 0.17 7.72 -13.71
CA HIS A 78 0.66 7.52 -15.08
C HIS A 78 -0.46 7.43 -16.12
N HIS A 79 -1.71 7.26 -15.68
CA HIS A 79 -2.85 7.02 -16.57
C HIS A 79 -3.90 8.12 -16.53
N LEU A 80 -3.66 9.17 -15.75
CA LEU A 80 -4.63 10.28 -15.60
C LEU A 80 -4.20 11.48 -16.41
N GLU A 81 -5.18 12.18 -16.97
CA GLU A 81 -4.98 13.45 -17.64
C GLU A 81 -5.24 14.63 -16.71
N GLY A 82 -6.02 14.41 -15.65
CA GLY A 82 -6.32 15.45 -14.68
C GLY A 82 -6.91 14.89 -13.41
N VAL A 83 -6.79 15.65 -12.33
CA VAL A 83 -7.31 15.29 -11.02
C VAL A 83 -8.00 16.51 -10.43
N ALA A 84 -9.22 16.31 -9.94
CA ALA A 84 -9.97 17.34 -9.20
C ALA A 84 -10.60 16.66 -7.98
N ARG A 85 -11.09 17.46 -7.05
CA ARG A 85 -11.70 16.94 -5.84
C ARG A 85 -12.92 17.78 -5.47
N ALA A 86 -14.00 17.09 -5.10
CA ALA A 86 -15.18 17.71 -4.50
C ALA A 86 -15.37 17.03 -3.15
N GLU A 87 -14.93 17.69 -2.09
CA GLU A 87 -14.98 17.17 -0.70
C GLU A 87 -14.32 15.81 -0.58
N PHE A 88 -15.11 14.74 -0.39
CA PHE A 88 -14.59 13.37 -0.24
C PHE A 88 -14.54 12.61 -1.57
N THR A 89 -14.88 13.24 -2.67
CA THR A 89 -14.91 12.60 -3.99
C THR A 89 -13.75 13.09 -4.85
N LEU A 90 -12.94 12.16 -5.34
CA LEU A 90 -11.94 12.46 -6.38
C LEU A 90 -12.57 12.32 -7.74
N VAL A 91 -12.30 13.28 -8.60
CA VAL A 91 -12.73 13.26 -9.99
C VAL A 91 -11.48 13.11 -10.85
N LEU A 92 -11.27 11.92 -11.37
CA LEU A 92 -10.07 11.58 -12.13
C LEU A 92 -10.42 11.56 -13.61
N HIS A 93 -9.69 12.34 -14.41
CA HIS A 93 -9.90 12.40 -15.85
C HIS A 93 -8.92 11.47 -16.55
N THR A 94 -9.43 10.62 -17.44
CA THR A 94 -8.66 9.62 -18.15
C THR A 94 -8.83 9.82 -19.66
N ARG A 95 -8.12 9.02 -20.43
CA ARG A 95 -8.39 8.89 -21.85
C ARG A 95 -9.73 8.19 -22.06
N LEU A 96 -10.35 8.42 -23.21
CA LEU A 96 -11.62 7.80 -23.54
C LEU A 96 -11.53 6.27 -23.46
N GLY A 97 -12.44 5.67 -22.72
CA GLY A 97 -12.51 4.21 -22.59
C GLY A 97 -11.64 3.61 -21.49
N GLU A 98 -10.80 4.39 -20.83
CA GLU A 98 -9.90 3.87 -19.80
C GLU A 98 -10.46 3.93 -18.39
N ALA A 99 -11.49 4.74 -18.14
CA ALA A 99 -12.01 4.93 -16.80
C ALA A 99 -12.48 3.63 -16.14
N SER A 100 -13.18 2.77 -16.89
CA SER A 100 -13.67 1.48 -16.33
C SER A 100 -12.54 0.51 -16.03
N VAL A 101 -11.48 0.53 -16.82
CA VAL A 101 -10.31 -0.31 -16.57
C VAL A 101 -9.63 0.10 -15.26
N LEU A 102 -9.44 1.42 -15.08
CA LEU A 102 -8.86 1.94 -13.84
C LEU A 102 -9.76 1.67 -12.64
N ALA A 103 -11.08 1.80 -12.81
CA ALA A 103 -12.04 1.49 -11.75
C ALA A 103 -11.89 0.05 -11.27
N ASN A 104 -11.75 -0.91 -12.18
CA ASN A 104 -11.56 -2.31 -11.84
C ASN A 104 -10.29 -2.52 -11.02
N ILE A 105 -9.22 -1.82 -11.36
CA ILE A 105 -7.95 -1.92 -10.64
C ILE A 105 -8.08 -1.35 -9.23
N VAL A 106 -8.73 -0.20 -9.08
CA VAL A 106 -8.97 0.42 -7.78
C VAL A 106 -9.84 -0.50 -6.92
N ASP A 107 -10.92 -1.01 -7.46
CA ASP A 107 -11.85 -1.88 -6.73
C ASP A 107 -11.17 -3.18 -6.28
N ALA A 108 -10.26 -3.71 -7.08
CA ALA A 108 -9.53 -4.94 -6.75
C ALA A 108 -8.55 -4.76 -5.59
N ASN A 109 -8.08 -3.54 -5.32
CA ASN A 109 -7.12 -3.28 -4.24
C ASN A 109 -7.74 -3.22 -2.85
N LYS A 110 -9.06 -3.08 -2.74
CA LYS A 110 -9.79 -3.08 -1.45
C LYS A 110 -9.16 -2.20 -0.37
N ASP A 111 -8.84 -0.97 -0.74
CA ASP A 111 -8.26 -0.01 0.20
C ASP A 111 -9.34 0.53 1.13
N GLU A 112 -9.07 0.58 2.44
CA GLU A 112 -10.00 1.11 3.43
C GLU A 112 -10.32 2.59 3.21
N TRP A 113 -9.44 3.32 2.53
CA TRP A 113 -9.62 4.73 2.24
C TRP A 113 -10.67 4.97 1.16
N ILE A 114 -10.95 3.96 0.35
CA ILE A 114 -11.84 4.08 -0.80
C ILE A 114 -13.09 3.24 -0.55
N LEU A 115 -14.25 3.88 -0.61
CA LEU A 115 -15.53 3.21 -0.45
C LEU A 115 -16.02 2.55 -1.74
N GLY A 116 -15.66 3.13 -2.88
CA GLY A 116 -16.05 2.59 -4.16
C GLY A 116 -15.72 3.55 -5.30
N THR A 117 -16.00 3.11 -6.53
CA THR A 117 -15.75 3.89 -7.74
C THR A 117 -16.93 3.88 -8.66
N VAL A 118 -17.05 4.91 -9.50
CA VAL A 118 -18.03 4.98 -10.59
C VAL A 118 -17.31 5.47 -11.84
N ALA A 119 -17.34 4.68 -12.91
CA ALA A 119 -16.63 5.00 -14.13
C ALA A 119 -17.57 5.47 -15.24
N GLY A 120 -17.25 6.64 -15.82
CA GLY A 120 -17.84 7.10 -17.08
C GLY A 120 -16.92 6.70 -18.24
N ALA A 121 -17.07 7.36 -19.37
CA ALA A 121 -16.24 7.08 -20.55
C ALA A 121 -14.77 7.54 -20.34
N ASN A 122 -14.59 8.74 -19.80
CA ASN A 122 -13.28 9.35 -19.59
C ASN A 122 -13.13 9.98 -18.21
N THR A 123 -14.03 9.67 -17.29
CA THR A 123 -14.03 10.21 -15.93
C THR A 123 -14.27 9.09 -14.94
N LEU A 124 -13.44 9.04 -13.93
CA LEU A 124 -13.54 8.07 -12.84
C LEU A 124 -13.80 8.83 -11.55
N LEU A 125 -14.92 8.53 -10.89
CA LEU A 125 -15.20 9.03 -9.55
C LEU A 125 -14.69 8.03 -8.54
N VAL A 126 -13.88 8.49 -7.61
CA VAL A 126 -13.39 7.67 -6.49
C VAL A 126 -13.97 8.26 -5.20
N ILE A 127 -14.85 7.51 -4.57
CA ILE A 127 -15.50 7.94 -3.33
C ILE A 127 -14.62 7.52 -2.17
N CYS A 128 -14.02 8.49 -1.50
CA CYS A 128 -13.14 8.26 -0.35
C CYS A 128 -13.92 8.23 0.95
N ARG A 129 -13.30 7.67 1.99
CA ARG A 129 -13.92 7.56 3.30
C ARG A 129 -14.26 8.91 3.92
N ASP A 130 -13.41 9.91 3.69
CA ASP A 130 -13.63 11.27 4.20
C ASP A 130 -12.82 12.28 3.39
N GLN A 131 -13.01 13.57 3.71
CA GLN A 131 -12.32 14.67 3.05
C GLN A 131 -10.81 14.62 3.23
N HIS A 132 -10.35 14.22 4.41
CA HIS A 132 -8.95 14.18 4.73
C HIS A 132 -8.19 13.19 3.83
N VAL A 133 -8.76 12.01 3.69
CA VAL A 133 -8.19 10.96 2.82
C VAL A 133 -8.20 11.42 1.37
N ALA A 134 -9.30 11.99 0.90
CA ALA A 134 -9.40 12.48 -0.48
C ALA A 134 -8.35 13.57 -0.76
N LYS A 135 -8.14 14.46 0.20
CA LYS A 135 -7.15 15.53 0.09
C LYS A 135 -5.73 14.97 -0.01
N LEU A 136 -5.40 13.99 0.83
CA LEU A 136 -4.09 13.33 0.79
C LEU A 136 -3.84 12.67 -0.56
N MET A 137 -4.83 11.98 -1.09
CA MET A 137 -4.71 11.31 -2.38
C MET A 137 -4.59 12.32 -3.52
N GLU A 138 -5.38 13.39 -3.47
CA GLU A 138 -5.31 14.46 -4.47
C GLU A 138 -3.92 15.07 -4.52
N ASP A 139 -3.41 15.48 -3.36
CA ASP A 139 -2.10 16.12 -3.25
C ASP A 139 -1.00 15.21 -3.80
N ARG A 140 -1.06 13.94 -3.46
CA ARG A 140 -0.06 12.97 -3.90
C ARG A 140 -0.14 12.72 -5.41
N LEU A 141 -1.34 12.56 -5.95
CA LEU A 141 -1.52 12.38 -7.39
C LEU A 141 -1.00 13.60 -8.16
N LEU A 142 -1.34 14.80 -7.70
CA LEU A 142 -0.89 16.02 -8.35
C LEU A 142 0.64 16.15 -8.31
N ASP A 143 1.27 15.82 -7.17
CA ASP A 143 2.72 15.85 -7.06
C ASP A 143 3.39 14.88 -8.04
N LEU A 144 2.87 13.65 -8.13
CA LEU A 144 3.41 12.66 -9.05
C LEU A 144 3.20 13.06 -10.51
N MET A 145 2.11 13.75 -10.83
CA MET A 145 1.80 14.20 -12.19
C MET A 145 2.62 15.40 -12.61
N LYS A 146 3.13 16.20 -11.69
CA LYS A 146 3.99 17.35 -12.00
C LYS A 146 5.34 16.94 -12.58
N ASP A 147 5.82 15.77 -12.23
CA ASP A 147 7.14 15.29 -12.62
C ASP A 147 7.16 14.63 -14.02
N LYS A 148 6.06 14.75 -14.76
CA LYS A 148 5.94 14.19 -16.10
C LYS A 148 6.25 15.21 -17.18
#